data_0f7d6d425c5eafec75d1756b5abf37e2
#
_entry.id   0f7d6d425c5eafec75d1756b5abf37e2
#
_cell.length_a   1.000
_cell.length_b   1.000
_cell.length_c   1.000
_cell.angle_alpha   90.00
_cell.angle_beta   90.00
_cell.angle_gamma   90.00
#
_symmetry.space_group_name_H-M   'P 1'
#
loop_
_entity.id
_entity.type
_entity.pdbx_description
1 polymer ?
#
loop_
_entity_poly.entity_id
_entity_poly.type
_entity_poly.pdbx_seq_one_letter_code
_entity_poly.pdbx_strand_id
1 'polypeptide(L)'
;NFSNIKLLKDHTLLSLKINGDFKKVYCIGGAYSIDRSVRTQGDSYWSDEKFVLPSLDERNKIGEVDVVITHTRPTGVWPLEKLAIQHWIIKDSQLYYDLDWESDDMKTLFDTLKSNNTSFKHFYGHFHSSKVEYLGEFKHQCLGIDELVEVQFDI
;
A
#
# COMPACT_ATOMS: atom_id res chain seq x y z
N ASN A 1 -21.04 -16.00 -11.04
CA ASN A 1 -21.40 -14.72 -10.38
C ASN A 1 -21.18 -14.86 -8.88
N PHE A 2 -20.12 -14.23 -8.37
CA PHE A 2 -19.86 -14.17 -6.94
C PHE A 2 -20.53 -12.90 -6.42
N SER A 3 -21.76 -13.01 -5.91
CA SER A 3 -22.54 -11.86 -5.40
C SER A 3 -21.90 -11.18 -4.18
N ASN A 4 -20.92 -11.85 -3.55
CA ASN A 4 -20.27 -11.42 -2.32
C ASN A 4 -18.86 -10.81 -2.56
N ILE A 5 -18.40 -10.74 -3.82
CA ILE A 5 -17.11 -10.17 -4.17
C ILE A 5 -17.34 -8.83 -4.88
N LYS A 6 -16.66 -7.80 -4.40
CA LYS A 6 -16.69 -6.45 -4.96
C LYS A 6 -15.29 -6.04 -5.34
N LEU A 7 -15.06 -5.74 -6.61
CA LEU A 7 -13.82 -5.12 -7.05
C LEU A 7 -13.87 -3.64 -6.69
N LEU A 8 -12.87 -3.17 -5.99
CA LEU A 8 -12.70 -1.76 -5.65
C LEU A 8 -11.83 -1.08 -6.69
N LYS A 9 -12.19 0.13 -7.04
CA LYS A 9 -11.30 1.01 -7.82
C LYS A 9 -10.23 1.57 -6.88
N ASP A 10 -9.11 1.98 -7.46
CA ASP A 10 -8.12 2.75 -6.72
C ASP A 10 -8.74 4.02 -6.13
N HIS A 11 -8.17 4.49 -5.03
CA HIS A 11 -8.66 5.64 -4.26
C HIS A 11 -10.07 5.45 -3.68
N THR A 12 -10.45 4.22 -3.36
CA THR A 12 -11.75 3.95 -2.74
C THR A 12 -11.70 4.20 -1.25
N LEU A 13 -12.60 5.05 -0.75
CA LEU A 13 -12.88 5.20 0.67
C LEU A 13 -14.16 4.42 1.00
N LEU A 14 -14.01 3.36 1.79
CA LEU A 14 -15.12 2.56 2.29
C LEU A 14 -15.58 3.08 3.65
N SER A 15 -16.89 3.10 3.87
CA SER A 15 -17.48 3.29 5.20
C SER A 15 -18.16 1.98 5.61
N LEU A 16 -17.60 1.32 6.62
CA LEU A 16 -18.09 0.04 7.12
C LEU A 16 -18.76 0.24 8.48
N LYS A 17 -19.95 -0.32 8.66
CA LYS A 17 -20.63 -0.31 9.97
C LYS A 17 -20.19 -1.54 10.76
N ILE A 18 -19.45 -1.31 11.86
CA ILE A 18 -18.90 -2.35 12.72
C ILE A 18 -19.34 -2.06 14.16
N ASN A 19 -20.05 -2.98 14.78
CA ASN A 19 -20.57 -2.86 16.16
C ASN A 19 -21.38 -1.58 16.43
N GLY A 20 -22.04 -1.05 15.40
CA GLY A 20 -22.86 0.16 15.50
C GLY A 20 -22.15 1.43 15.01
N ASP A 21 -20.83 1.47 14.99
CA ASP A 21 -20.01 2.59 14.57
C ASP A 21 -19.60 2.49 13.10
N PHE A 22 -19.34 3.63 12.47
CA PHE A 22 -18.78 3.69 11.13
C PHE A 22 -17.26 3.76 11.18
N LYS A 23 -16.61 2.80 10.51
CA LYS A 23 -15.16 2.76 10.33
C LYS A 23 -14.81 3.05 8.88
N LYS A 24 -13.81 3.88 8.66
CA LYS A 24 -13.36 4.30 7.34
C LYS A 24 -12.11 3.55 6.93
N VAL A 25 -12.17 2.88 5.78
CA VAL A 25 -11.06 2.14 5.20
C VAL A 25 -10.70 2.76 3.86
N TYR A 26 -9.49 3.29 3.74
CA TYR A 26 -8.96 3.81 2.48
C TYR A 26 -8.14 2.74 1.76
N CYS A 27 -8.49 2.47 0.50
CA CYS A 27 -7.86 1.45 -0.33
C CYS A 27 -7.26 2.08 -1.57
N ILE A 28 -5.98 1.77 -1.84
CA ILE A 28 -5.28 2.16 -3.05
C ILE A 28 -4.29 1.07 -3.45
N GLY A 29 -4.30 0.69 -4.73
CA GLY A 29 -3.45 -0.34 -5.30
C GLY A 29 -2.16 0.21 -5.90
N GLY A 30 -1.49 -0.66 -6.65
CA GLY A 30 -0.31 -0.38 -7.44
C GLY A 30 1.01 -0.57 -6.70
N ALA A 31 1.97 -1.17 -7.43
CA ALA A 31 3.37 -1.29 -7.03
C ALA A 31 4.21 -1.65 -8.25
N TYR A 32 5.48 -1.26 -8.28
CA TYR A 32 6.42 -1.74 -9.29
C TYR A 32 6.84 -3.19 -9.02
N SER A 33 6.66 -4.08 -10.00
CA SER A 33 7.19 -5.44 -9.94
C SER A 33 8.72 -5.42 -10.02
N ILE A 34 9.39 -5.90 -8.97
CA ILE A 34 10.87 -5.90 -8.89
C ILE A 34 11.51 -6.86 -9.91
N ASP A 35 10.80 -7.88 -10.33
CA ASP A 35 11.22 -8.91 -11.27
C ASP A 35 10.71 -8.70 -12.70
N ARG A 36 10.22 -7.48 -13.03
CA ARG A 36 9.65 -7.14 -14.34
C ARG A 36 10.58 -7.42 -15.52
N SER A 37 11.90 -7.37 -15.31
CA SER A 37 12.90 -7.65 -16.35
C SER A 37 12.88 -9.11 -16.85
N VAL A 38 12.25 -10.04 -16.13
CA VAL A 38 12.10 -11.45 -16.49
C VAL A 38 10.64 -11.86 -16.74
N ARG A 39 9.71 -10.92 -16.63
CA ARG A 39 8.28 -11.14 -16.89
C ARG A 39 7.91 -10.72 -18.32
N THR A 40 6.77 -11.20 -18.79
CA THR A 40 6.23 -10.87 -20.11
C THR A 40 5.14 -9.82 -20.00
N GLN A 41 5.33 -8.68 -20.69
CA GLN A 41 4.34 -7.59 -20.75
C GLN A 41 3.00 -8.12 -21.30
N GLY A 42 1.90 -7.84 -20.58
CA GLY A 42 0.54 -8.24 -20.96
C GLY A 42 0.16 -9.69 -20.62
N ASP A 43 1.07 -10.42 -19.95
CA ASP A 43 0.83 -11.80 -19.49
C ASP A 43 1.09 -11.94 -17.98
N SER A 44 2.30 -11.63 -17.54
CA SER A 44 2.72 -11.73 -16.14
C SER A 44 3.22 -10.41 -15.55
N TYR A 45 3.15 -9.32 -16.32
CA TYR A 45 3.50 -7.97 -15.94
C TYR A 45 2.72 -6.96 -16.79
N TRP A 46 2.29 -5.86 -16.16
CA TRP A 46 1.65 -4.71 -16.81
C TRP A 46 2.34 -3.43 -16.39
N SER A 47 2.72 -2.59 -17.37
CA SER A 47 3.44 -1.33 -17.11
C SER A 47 2.62 -0.27 -16.36
N ASP A 48 1.32 -0.45 -16.25
CA ASP A 48 0.37 0.39 -15.53
C ASP A 48 0.01 -0.13 -14.12
N GLU A 49 0.61 -1.24 -13.67
CA GLU A 49 0.40 -1.78 -12.32
C GLU A 49 1.06 -0.96 -11.20
N LYS A 50 1.82 0.06 -11.55
CA LYS A 50 2.52 0.95 -10.62
C LYS A 50 1.56 1.75 -9.73
N PHE A 51 2.04 2.13 -8.55
CA PHE A 51 1.37 3.11 -7.71
C PHE A 51 1.23 4.46 -8.45
N VAL A 52 0.07 5.07 -8.35
CA VAL A 52 -0.20 6.41 -8.89
C VAL A 52 -0.65 7.32 -7.74
N LEU A 53 0.15 8.36 -7.46
CA LEU A 53 -0.18 9.31 -6.41
C LEU A 53 -1.47 10.07 -6.76
N PRO A 54 -2.49 10.06 -5.90
CA PRO A 54 -3.68 10.88 -6.11
C PRO A 54 -3.35 12.36 -6.21
N SER A 55 -4.11 13.10 -7.01
CA SER A 55 -4.01 14.56 -7.05
C SER A 55 -4.18 15.18 -5.66
N LEU A 56 -3.70 16.39 -5.47
CA LEU A 56 -3.85 17.10 -4.18
C LEU A 56 -5.32 17.21 -3.76
N ASP A 57 -6.22 17.49 -4.71
CA ASP A 57 -7.64 17.59 -4.43
C ASP A 57 -8.28 16.27 -3.98
N GLU A 58 -7.83 15.15 -4.56
CA GLU A 58 -8.28 13.82 -4.14
C GLU A 58 -7.75 13.48 -2.76
N ARG A 59 -6.47 13.71 -2.49
CA ARG A 59 -5.87 13.47 -1.17
C ARG A 59 -6.54 14.28 -0.07
N ASN A 60 -6.86 15.56 -0.33
CA ASN A 60 -7.52 16.43 0.63
C ASN A 60 -8.96 15.97 0.97
N LYS A 61 -9.61 15.18 0.10
CA LYS A 61 -10.94 14.62 0.32
C LYS A 61 -10.95 13.34 1.15
N ILE A 62 -9.80 12.69 1.37
CA ILE A 62 -9.74 11.43 2.12
C ILE A 62 -10.20 11.66 3.57
N GLY A 63 -9.72 12.73 4.22
CA GLY A 63 -10.07 13.07 5.61
C GLY A 63 -9.56 12.04 6.61
N GLU A 64 -10.34 11.83 7.69
CA GLU A 64 -10.02 10.84 8.72
C GLU A 64 -10.28 9.42 8.25
N VAL A 65 -9.38 8.49 8.62
CA VAL A 65 -9.45 7.06 8.31
C VAL A 65 -9.02 6.21 9.51
N ASP A 66 -9.63 5.05 9.69
CA ASP A 66 -9.25 4.07 10.71
C ASP A 66 -8.21 3.08 10.17
N VAL A 67 -8.33 2.73 8.88
CA VAL A 67 -7.48 1.73 8.23
C VAL A 67 -7.07 2.23 6.84
N VAL A 68 -5.81 1.98 6.49
CA VAL A 68 -5.27 2.20 5.15
C VAL A 68 -4.80 0.85 4.60
N ILE A 69 -5.23 0.52 3.40
CA ILE A 69 -4.79 -0.70 2.68
C ILE A 69 -4.13 -0.26 1.38
N THR A 70 -2.86 -0.64 1.22
CA THR A 70 -2.10 -0.37 0.00
C THR A 70 -1.52 -1.66 -0.57
N HIS A 71 -0.93 -1.62 -1.76
CA HIS A 71 -0.14 -2.74 -2.27
C HIS A 71 1.34 -2.58 -1.92
N THR A 72 1.88 -1.36 -2.03
CA THR A 72 3.26 -1.03 -1.65
C THR A 72 3.33 -0.20 -0.34
N ARG A 73 4.49 0.29 0.03
CA ARG A 73 4.84 0.87 1.32
C ARG A 73 5.35 2.31 1.22
N PRO A 74 5.19 3.16 2.26
CA PRO A 74 5.86 4.47 2.33
C PRO A 74 7.36 4.36 2.65
N THR A 75 8.11 5.42 2.34
CA THR A 75 9.51 5.57 2.78
C THR A 75 9.62 5.43 4.30
N GLY A 76 10.70 4.76 4.75
CA GLY A 76 10.97 4.51 6.17
C GLY A 76 10.42 3.17 6.68
N VAL A 77 9.53 2.52 5.93
CA VAL A 77 9.10 1.14 6.15
C VAL A 77 9.80 0.25 5.13
N TRP A 78 10.53 -0.76 5.58
CA TRP A 78 11.29 -1.63 4.68
C TRP A 78 11.20 -3.11 5.08
N PRO A 79 10.27 -3.87 4.50
CA PRO A 79 10.03 -5.25 4.87
C PRO A 79 11.10 -6.23 4.37
N LEU A 80 11.91 -5.85 3.38
CA LEU A 80 12.98 -6.64 2.82
C LEU A 80 14.36 -6.04 3.14
N GLU A 81 15.39 -6.87 3.19
CA GLU A 81 16.76 -6.38 3.20
C GLU A 81 17.11 -5.76 1.83
N LYS A 82 17.84 -4.65 1.83
CA LYS A 82 18.27 -3.98 0.59
C LYS A 82 19.02 -4.90 -0.39
N LEU A 83 19.74 -5.89 0.14
CA LEU A 83 20.45 -6.90 -0.67
C LEU A 83 19.50 -7.78 -1.49
N ALA A 84 18.27 -7.99 -1.02
CA ALA A 84 17.29 -8.87 -1.69
C ALA A 84 16.87 -8.35 -3.08
N ILE A 85 16.90 -7.03 -3.31
CA ILE A 85 16.52 -6.43 -4.58
C ILE A 85 17.71 -6.06 -5.48
N GLN A 86 18.94 -6.14 -4.95
CA GLN A 86 20.14 -5.67 -5.66
C GLN A 86 20.37 -6.41 -6.99
N HIS A 87 20.12 -7.73 -7.03
CA HIS A 87 20.27 -8.51 -8.26
C HIS A 87 19.26 -8.12 -9.35
N TRP A 88 18.07 -7.60 -8.98
CA TRP A 88 17.08 -7.08 -9.92
C TRP A 88 17.48 -5.71 -10.47
N ILE A 89 18.03 -4.84 -9.61
CA ILE A 89 18.57 -3.54 -10.03
C ILE A 89 19.73 -3.69 -11.02
N ILE A 90 20.56 -4.72 -10.86
CA ILE A 90 21.65 -5.02 -11.83
C ILE A 90 21.07 -5.39 -13.21
N LYS A 91 19.93 -6.08 -13.26
CA LYS A 91 19.27 -6.46 -14.52
C LYS A 91 18.45 -5.32 -15.13
N ASP A 92 17.95 -4.43 -14.30
CA ASP A 92 17.12 -3.29 -14.68
C ASP A 92 17.49 -2.07 -13.82
N SER A 93 18.41 -1.27 -14.33
CA SER A 93 18.92 -0.09 -13.60
C SER A 93 17.85 0.99 -13.38
N GLN A 94 16.79 1.03 -14.21
CA GLN A 94 15.67 1.97 -14.05
C GLN A 94 14.84 1.62 -12.82
N LEU A 95 14.78 0.34 -12.41
CA LEU A 95 14.02 -0.13 -11.26
C LEU A 95 14.40 0.61 -9.98
N TYR A 96 15.69 0.96 -9.79
CA TYR A 96 16.13 1.71 -8.62
C TYR A 96 15.38 3.06 -8.49
N TYR A 97 15.31 3.81 -9.58
CA TYR A 97 14.65 5.11 -9.61
C TYR A 97 13.13 4.98 -9.48
N ASP A 98 12.55 3.98 -10.12
CA ASP A 98 11.11 3.73 -10.07
C ASP A 98 10.66 3.39 -8.64
N LEU A 99 11.42 2.57 -7.91
CA LEU A 99 11.15 2.22 -6.51
C LEU A 99 11.36 3.41 -5.55
N ASP A 100 12.32 4.29 -5.86
CA ASP A 100 12.57 5.50 -5.08
C ASP A 100 11.42 6.49 -5.25
N TRP A 101 10.99 6.74 -6.49
CA TRP A 101 9.82 7.59 -6.78
C TRP A 101 8.54 7.03 -6.16
N GLU A 102 8.28 5.73 -6.29
CA GLU A 102 7.12 5.10 -5.66
C GLU A 102 7.11 5.32 -4.15
N SER A 103 8.27 5.15 -3.51
CA SER A 103 8.43 5.40 -2.07
C SER A 103 8.15 6.85 -1.69
N ASP A 104 8.60 7.82 -2.49
CA ASP A 104 8.39 9.25 -2.23
C ASP A 104 6.94 9.67 -2.47
N ASP A 105 6.31 9.14 -3.50
CA ASP A 105 4.89 9.33 -3.77
C ASP A 105 4.03 8.75 -2.64
N MET A 106 4.34 7.54 -2.18
CA MET A 106 3.69 6.92 -1.03
C MET A 106 3.91 7.73 0.25
N LYS A 107 5.13 8.26 0.46
CA LYS A 107 5.40 9.17 1.58
C LYS A 107 4.50 10.41 1.50
N THR A 108 4.37 11.01 0.33
CA THR A 108 3.51 12.20 0.12
C THR A 108 2.05 11.90 0.46
N LEU A 109 1.52 10.73 0.07
CA LEU A 109 0.19 10.28 0.47
C LEU A 109 0.09 10.14 2.00
N PHE A 110 1.06 9.46 2.62
CA PHE A 110 1.06 9.21 4.06
C PHE A 110 1.23 10.49 4.87
N ASP A 111 2.00 11.47 4.41
CA ASP A 111 2.12 12.77 5.05
C ASP A 111 0.76 13.51 5.06
N THR A 112 0.00 13.41 3.97
CA THR A 112 -1.39 13.93 3.93
C THR A 112 -2.30 13.18 4.91
N LEU A 113 -2.25 11.85 4.94
CA LEU A 113 -3.05 11.05 5.87
C LEU A 113 -2.70 11.37 7.34
N LYS A 114 -1.42 11.46 7.66
CA LYS A 114 -0.93 11.81 9.01
C LYS A 114 -1.33 13.21 9.45
N SER A 115 -1.46 14.16 8.53
CA SER A 115 -1.92 15.52 8.87
C SER A 115 -3.39 15.55 9.31
N ASN A 116 -4.20 14.58 8.86
CA ASN A 116 -5.62 14.48 9.14
C ASN A 116 -5.95 13.46 10.25
N ASN A 117 -4.97 12.66 10.69
CA ASN A 117 -5.20 11.55 11.60
C ASN A 117 -4.13 11.50 12.69
N THR A 118 -4.54 11.26 13.93
CA THR A 118 -3.63 11.00 15.06
C THR A 118 -3.08 9.56 15.00
N SER A 119 -3.88 8.62 14.49
CA SER A 119 -3.50 7.22 14.30
C SER A 119 -4.35 6.57 13.22
N PHE A 120 -3.83 5.56 12.56
CA PHE A 120 -4.53 4.59 11.72
C PHE A 120 -3.71 3.32 11.63
N LYS A 121 -4.34 2.20 11.25
CA LYS A 121 -3.65 0.93 10.99
C LYS A 121 -3.39 0.83 9.48
N HIS A 122 -2.15 0.58 9.09
CA HIS A 122 -1.77 0.39 7.69
C HIS A 122 -1.40 -1.05 7.41
N PHE A 123 -2.04 -1.64 6.41
CA PHE A 123 -1.75 -2.97 5.89
C PHE A 123 -1.31 -2.88 4.44
N TYR A 124 -0.27 -3.63 4.08
CA TYR A 124 0.24 -3.67 2.71
C TYR A 124 0.80 -5.07 2.39
N GLY A 125 0.97 -5.37 1.12
CA GLY A 125 1.47 -6.66 0.65
C GLY A 125 2.72 -6.52 -0.20
N HIS A 126 2.73 -7.10 -1.41
CA HIS A 126 3.75 -7.03 -2.44
C HIS A 126 5.07 -7.74 -2.11
N PHE A 127 5.60 -7.59 -0.90
CA PHE A 127 6.95 -8.03 -0.51
C PHE A 127 7.02 -9.48 -0.06
N HIS A 128 5.90 -10.20 -0.01
CA HIS A 128 5.81 -11.59 0.42
C HIS A 128 6.48 -11.85 1.78
N SER A 129 6.37 -10.91 2.68
CA SER A 129 7.01 -10.91 3.99
C SER A 129 6.02 -10.50 5.07
N SER A 130 6.04 -11.19 6.20
CA SER A 130 5.23 -10.83 7.38
C SER A 130 6.09 -9.97 8.30
N LYS A 131 5.77 -8.69 8.41
CA LYS A 131 6.53 -7.76 9.25
C LYS A 131 5.65 -6.65 9.81
N VAL A 132 5.89 -6.27 11.05
CA VAL A 132 5.28 -5.10 11.68
C VAL A 132 6.37 -4.06 11.96
N GLU A 133 6.12 -2.83 11.57
CA GLU A 133 7.01 -1.70 11.78
C GLU A 133 6.20 -0.49 12.30
N TYR A 134 6.85 0.41 13.00
CA TYR A 134 6.26 1.64 13.52
C TYR A 134 7.02 2.86 13.00
N LEU A 135 6.29 3.84 12.48
CA LEU A 135 6.80 5.17 12.16
C LEU A 135 6.06 6.19 13.04
N GLY A 136 6.64 6.53 14.19
CA GLY A 136 5.95 7.25 15.26
C GLY A 136 4.80 6.40 15.82
N GLU A 137 3.63 6.98 15.92
CA GLU A 137 2.40 6.32 16.42
C GLU A 137 1.71 5.42 15.36
N PHE A 138 2.18 5.43 14.12
CA PHE A 138 1.54 4.72 13.03
C PHE A 138 2.11 3.30 12.87
N LYS A 139 1.23 2.31 12.99
CA LYS A 139 1.55 0.91 12.77
C LYS A 139 1.46 0.58 11.27
N HIS A 140 2.53 0.02 10.72
CA HIS A 140 2.59 -0.50 9.37
C HIS A 140 2.80 -2.02 9.42
N GLN A 141 1.94 -2.79 8.77
CA GLN A 141 2.00 -4.25 8.75
C GLN A 141 2.05 -4.75 7.31
N CYS A 142 3.19 -5.34 6.94
CA CYS A 142 3.32 -6.12 5.71
C CYS A 142 2.69 -7.49 5.92
N LEU A 143 1.86 -7.92 4.97
CA LEU A 143 1.25 -9.25 4.97
C LEU A 143 2.01 -10.17 4.02
N GLY A 144 2.37 -11.34 4.50
CA GLY A 144 2.97 -12.41 3.71
C GLY A 144 1.96 -13.08 2.76
N ILE A 145 2.44 -14.05 1.99
CA ILE A 145 1.59 -14.86 1.12
C ILE A 145 0.63 -15.65 2.01
N ASP A 146 -0.66 -15.65 1.63
CA ASP A 146 -1.75 -16.37 2.32
C ASP A 146 -1.93 -15.98 3.80
N GLU A 147 -1.38 -14.84 4.22
CA GLU A 147 -1.57 -14.31 5.57
C GLU A 147 -2.92 -13.63 5.72
N LEU A 148 -3.64 -13.98 6.77
CA LEU A 148 -4.90 -13.38 7.16
C LEU A 148 -4.74 -12.71 8.53
N VAL A 149 -5.17 -11.45 8.63
CA VAL A 149 -5.12 -10.68 9.87
C VAL A 149 -6.49 -10.13 10.20
N GLU A 150 -6.93 -10.33 11.44
CA GLU A 150 -8.11 -9.68 11.97
C GLU A 150 -7.79 -8.24 12.37
N VAL A 151 -8.57 -7.29 11.86
CA VAL A 151 -8.45 -5.88 12.23
C VAL A 151 -9.35 -5.60 13.42
N GLN A 152 -8.76 -5.42 14.59
CA GLN A 152 -9.48 -4.99 15.79
C GLN A 152 -9.57 -3.46 15.81
N PHE A 153 -10.77 -2.95 16.00
CA PHE A 153 -11.02 -1.52 16.22
C PHE A 153 -11.16 -1.27 17.72
N ASP A 154 -10.44 -0.28 18.21
CA ASP A 154 -10.59 0.15 19.59
C ASP A 154 -12.03 0.70 19.77
N ILE A 155 -12.73 0.19 20.79
CA ILE A 155 -14.11 0.55 21.14
C ILE A 155 -14.08 1.70 22.13
#